data_292ea3000cd09b0db3f55a23f95932d7
#
_entry.id   292ea3000cd09b0db3f55a23f95932d7
#
_cell.length_a   1.000
_cell.length_b   1.000
_cell.length_c   1.000
_cell.angle_alpha   90.00
_cell.angle_beta   90.00
_cell.angle_gamma   90.00
#
_symmetry.space_group_name_H-M   'P 1'
#
loop_
_entity.id
_entity.type
_entity.pdbx_description
1 polymer ?
#
loop_
_entity_poly.entity_id
_entity_poly.type
_entity_poly.pdbx_seq_one_letter_code
_entity_poly.pdbx_strand_id
1 'polypeptide(L)'
;AAIWFAKTHSTPVYCHAAEVPHAKRAFLQQVSPIALMRQAWRPHWLAWSAQIALKGGLVRDGIPGTRALTPEIAETLPGRPVALPTPGHTSGHCSYVVDHVLVAGDAVITGHPLATHTGPQVLPSMFNHNDPQARRSLERLATAGTATLIPGHGDVWIGPIADAVRQATA
;
A
#
# COMPACT_ATOMS: atom_id res chain seq x y z
N ALA A 1 -0.89 -2.81 13.02
CA ALA A 1 -1.60 -4.10 13.12
C ALA A 1 -0.63 -5.27 12.94
N ALA A 2 0.09 -5.44 11.81
CA ALA A 2 0.93 -6.60 11.50
C ALA A 2 1.99 -6.90 12.59
N ILE A 3 2.66 -5.86 13.10
CA ILE A 3 3.64 -5.99 14.19
C ILE A 3 2.97 -6.57 15.45
N TRP A 4 1.78 -6.09 15.78
CA TRP A 4 1.03 -6.57 16.94
C TRP A 4 0.65 -8.03 16.79
N PHE A 5 0.08 -8.43 15.64
CA PHE A 5 -0.26 -9.83 15.38
C PHE A 5 0.97 -10.74 15.42
N ALA A 6 2.08 -10.31 14.83
CA ALA A 6 3.31 -11.08 14.85
C ALA A 6 3.86 -11.28 16.27
N LYS A 7 3.83 -10.21 17.09
CA LYS A 7 4.36 -10.25 18.47
C LYS A 7 3.42 -10.97 19.45
N THR A 8 2.10 -10.74 19.34
CA THR A 8 1.13 -11.22 20.34
C THR A 8 0.64 -12.63 20.02
N HIS A 9 0.48 -12.96 18.75
CA HIS A 9 -0.11 -14.22 18.30
C HIS A 9 0.86 -15.10 17.51
N SER A 10 2.13 -14.70 17.41
CA SER A 10 3.11 -15.40 16.57
C SER A 10 2.64 -15.62 15.14
N THR A 11 1.76 -14.73 14.64
CA THR A 11 1.20 -14.82 13.30
C THR A 11 2.32 -14.64 12.28
N PRO A 12 2.52 -15.58 11.35
CA PRO A 12 3.51 -15.44 10.32
C PRO A 12 3.15 -14.27 9.38
N VAL A 13 4.14 -13.48 9.00
CA VAL A 13 3.98 -12.35 8.11
C VAL A 13 4.72 -12.62 6.81
N TYR A 14 3.99 -12.48 5.71
CA TYR A 14 4.51 -12.67 4.36
C TYR A 14 4.33 -11.40 3.54
N CYS A 15 5.25 -11.14 2.62
CA CYS A 15 5.15 -10.07 1.63
C CYS A 15 5.93 -10.46 0.37
N HIS A 16 5.86 -9.64 -0.66
CA HIS A 16 6.69 -9.82 -1.85
C HIS A 16 8.18 -9.85 -1.48
N ALA A 17 8.99 -10.69 -2.15
CA ALA A 17 10.40 -10.90 -1.80
C ALA A 17 11.19 -9.59 -1.72
N ALA A 18 10.96 -8.66 -2.66
CA ALA A 18 11.63 -7.35 -2.68
C ALA A 18 11.18 -6.42 -1.51
N GLU A 19 10.06 -6.72 -0.84
CA GLU A 19 9.56 -5.94 0.30
C GLU A 19 10.09 -6.46 1.65
N VAL A 20 10.62 -7.68 1.71
CA VAL A 20 11.10 -8.28 2.96
C VAL A 20 12.13 -7.42 3.68
N PRO A 21 13.16 -6.85 3.04
CA PRO A 21 14.13 -5.98 3.72
C PRO A 21 13.46 -4.70 4.26
N HIS A 22 12.50 -4.12 3.53
CA HIS A 22 11.74 -2.95 3.97
C HIS A 22 10.87 -3.28 5.19
N ALA A 23 10.16 -4.42 5.17
CA ALA A 23 9.36 -4.90 6.30
C ALA A 23 10.19 -5.18 7.55
N LYS A 24 11.43 -5.66 7.38
CA LYS A 24 12.42 -5.86 8.46
C LYS A 24 13.13 -4.58 8.91
N ARG A 25 12.85 -3.44 8.23
CA ARG A 25 13.52 -2.14 8.48
C ARG A 25 15.02 -2.11 8.19
N ALA A 26 15.50 -2.95 7.29
CA ALA A 26 16.86 -2.84 6.76
C ALA A 26 17.05 -1.52 5.97
N PHE A 27 15.98 -1.03 5.35
CA PHE A 27 15.86 0.32 4.78
C PHE A 27 14.41 0.81 4.87
N LEU A 28 14.19 2.09 4.59
CA LEU A 28 12.87 2.72 4.57
C LEU A 28 12.65 3.49 3.26
N GLN A 29 11.57 3.18 2.57
CA GLN A 29 11.07 3.92 1.41
C GLN A 29 9.77 4.59 1.82
N GLN A 30 9.87 5.74 2.45
CA GLN A 30 8.74 6.55 2.89
C GLN A 30 9.04 8.01 2.67
N VAL A 31 8.01 8.84 2.73
CA VAL A 31 8.17 10.29 2.62
C VAL A 31 9.16 10.79 3.67
N SER A 32 10.12 11.62 3.24
CA SER A 32 11.11 12.15 4.17
C SER A 32 10.50 13.22 5.09
N PRO A 33 10.94 13.32 6.35
CA PRO A 33 10.51 14.40 7.25
C PRO A 33 10.75 15.79 6.68
N ILE A 34 11.84 15.98 5.92
CA ILE A 34 12.14 17.25 5.25
C ILE A 34 11.09 17.60 4.19
N ALA A 35 10.63 16.60 3.40
CA ALA A 35 9.58 16.82 2.42
C ALA A 35 8.26 17.21 3.09
N LEU A 36 7.93 16.60 4.24
CA LEU A 36 6.76 16.98 5.05
C LEU A 36 6.89 18.38 5.62
N MET A 37 8.05 18.75 6.17
CA MET A 37 8.31 20.09 6.72
C MET A 37 8.15 21.19 5.65
N ARG A 38 8.52 20.93 4.41
CA ARG A 38 8.31 21.87 3.29
C ARG A 38 6.84 22.16 3.01
N GLN A 39 5.91 21.32 3.49
CA GLN A 39 4.47 21.52 3.38
C GLN A 39 3.83 22.07 4.66
N ALA A 40 4.60 22.30 5.73
CA ALA A 40 4.10 22.71 7.04
C ALA A 40 3.41 24.08 7.05
N TRP A 41 3.65 24.91 6.03
CA TRP A 41 2.93 26.17 5.83
C TRP A 41 1.45 25.99 5.45
N ARG A 42 1.03 24.78 5.06
CA ARG A 42 -0.35 24.41 4.75
C ARG A 42 -1.02 23.84 6.01
N PRO A 43 -2.03 24.46 6.59
CA PRO A 43 -2.59 24.05 7.88
C PRO A 43 -3.07 22.59 7.91
N HIS A 44 -3.71 22.11 6.83
CA HIS A 44 -4.18 20.73 6.75
C HIS A 44 -3.03 19.71 6.70
N TRP A 45 -1.89 20.05 6.07
CA TRP A 45 -0.69 19.21 6.06
C TRP A 45 -0.06 19.12 7.45
N LEU A 46 -0.01 20.25 8.16
CA LEU A 46 0.51 20.30 9.52
C LEU A 46 -0.36 19.47 10.47
N ALA A 47 -1.68 19.64 10.40
CA ALA A 47 -2.64 18.87 11.21
C ALA A 47 -2.53 17.36 10.92
N TRP A 48 -2.47 16.96 9.66
CA TRP A 48 -2.28 15.56 9.28
C TRP A 48 -0.95 15.00 9.79
N SER A 49 0.16 15.74 9.63
CA SER A 49 1.48 15.31 10.10
C SER A 49 1.51 15.11 11.61
N ALA A 50 0.87 16.00 12.37
CA ALA A 50 0.72 15.89 13.81
C ALA A 50 -0.08 14.64 14.20
N GLN A 51 -1.21 14.39 13.51
CA GLN A 51 -2.03 13.20 13.76
C GLN A 51 -1.25 11.90 13.48
N ILE A 52 -0.49 11.83 12.38
CA ILE A 52 0.32 10.66 12.05
C ILE A 52 1.40 10.43 13.11
N ALA A 53 2.08 11.49 13.56
CA ALA A 53 3.07 11.40 14.63
C ALA A 53 2.46 10.85 15.93
N LEU A 54 1.30 11.39 16.35
CA LEU A 54 0.57 10.94 17.53
C LEU A 54 0.07 9.49 17.43
N LYS A 55 -0.27 9.02 16.22
CA LYS A 55 -0.70 7.64 15.95
C LYS A 55 0.45 6.65 15.74
N GLY A 56 1.69 7.05 16.03
CA GLY A 56 2.85 6.18 15.97
C GLY A 56 3.50 6.10 14.57
N GLY A 57 3.20 7.03 13.66
CA GLY A 57 3.84 7.08 12.33
C GLY A 57 5.35 7.31 12.35
N LEU A 58 5.90 7.70 13.51
CA LEU A 58 7.35 7.83 13.73
C LEU A 58 7.99 6.54 14.27
N VAL A 59 7.18 5.54 14.64
CA VAL A 59 7.69 4.23 15.12
C VAL A 59 8.34 3.50 13.95
N ARG A 60 9.57 3.09 14.15
CA ARG A 60 10.40 2.42 13.14
C ARG A 60 10.59 0.93 13.38
N ASP A 61 9.73 0.32 14.19
CA ASP A 61 9.78 -1.11 14.44
C ASP A 61 9.55 -1.89 13.14
N GLY A 62 10.42 -2.87 12.90
CA GLY A 62 10.25 -3.83 11.83
C GLY A 62 9.58 -5.12 12.31
N ILE A 63 9.34 -6.02 11.38
CA ILE A 63 8.86 -7.39 11.63
C ILE A 63 9.99 -8.35 11.25
N PRO A 64 10.89 -8.71 12.19
CA PRO A 64 12.08 -9.52 11.87
C PRO A 64 11.73 -10.89 11.25
N GLY A 65 10.59 -11.47 11.66
CA GLY A 65 10.10 -12.76 11.18
C GLY A 65 9.45 -12.74 9.79
N THR A 66 9.39 -11.58 9.10
CA THR A 66 8.81 -11.49 7.76
C THR A 66 9.56 -12.36 6.76
N ARG A 67 8.81 -13.09 5.95
CA ARG A 67 9.31 -13.97 4.89
C ARG A 67 8.69 -13.63 3.55
N ALA A 68 9.36 -14.05 2.47
CA ALA A 68 8.80 -13.92 1.13
C ALA A 68 7.57 -14.84 0.99
N LEU A 69 6.50 -14.29 0.40
CA LEU A 69 5.37 -15.09 -0.07
C LEU A 69 5.77 -15.77 -1.38
N THR A 70 5.90 -17.10 -1.35
CA THR A 70 6.09 -17.90 -2.55
C THR A 70 4.75 -18.47 -3.02
N PRO A 71 4.61 -18.90 -4.28
CA PRO A 71 3.39 -19.55 -4.75
C PRO A 71 2.97 -20.74 -3.90
N GLU A 72 3.94 -21.57 -3.48
CA GLU A 72 3.70 -22.77 -2.66
C GLU A 72 3.14 -22.38 -1.29
N ILE A 73 3.64 -21.31 -0.68
CA ILE A 73 3.11 -20.79 0.59
C ILE A 73 1.71 -20.20 0.37
N ALA A 74 1.51 -19.43 -0.70
CA ALA A 74 0.22 -18.80 -1.00
C ALA A 74 -0.91 -19.83 -1.11
N GLU A 75 -0.65 -20.98 -1.74
CA GLU A 75 -1.61 -22.09 -1.85
C GLU A 75 -2.04 -22.69 -0.50
N THR A 76 -1.22 -22.55 0.53
CA THR A 76 -1.53 -23.03 1.88
C THR A 76 -2.28 -22.01 2.74
N LEU A 77 -2.34 -20.75 2.31
CA LEU A 77 -2.98 -19.67 3.06
C LEU A 77 -4.48 -19.61 2.78
N PRO A 78 -5.29 -19.16 3.75
CA PRO A 78 -6.71 -18.88 3.53
C PRO A 78 -6.89 -17.90 2.36
N GLY A 79 -7.83 -18.22 1.46
CA GLY A 79 -8.12 -17.40 0.28
C GLY A 79 -7.05 -17.45 -0.81
N ARG A 80 -5.99 -18.25 -0.65
CA ARG A 80 -4.93 -18.49 -1.65
C ARG A 80 -4.51 -17.22 -2.39
N PRO A 81 -3.92 -16.24 -1.70
CA PRO A 81 -3.63 -14.93 -2.26
C PRO A 81 -2.74 -15.01 -3.50
N VAL A 82 -3.20 -14.44 -4.60
CA VAL A 82 -2.40 -14.27 -5.83
C VAL A 82 -1.70 -12.93 -5.79
N ALA A 83 -0.38 -12.95 -5.79
CA ALA A 83 0.43 -11.74 -5.75
C ALA A 83 0.47 -11.05 -7.12
N LEU A 84 0.15 -9.77 -7.15
CA LEU A 84 0.29 -8.88 -8.30
C LEU A 84 1.34 -7.81 -7.97
N PRO A 85 2.59 -7.93 -8.43
CA PRO A 85 3.61 -6.93 -8.16
C PRO A 85 3.22 -5.57 -8.74
N THR A 86 3.12 -4.57 -7.86
CA THR A 86 2.74 -3.18 -8.19
C THR A 86 3.79 -2.21 -7.63
N PRO A 87 5.07 -2.35 -8.03
CA PRO A 87 6.14 -1.51 -7.51
C PRO A 87 5.93 -0.04 -7.86
N GLY A 88 6.44 0.84 -6.98
CA GLY A 88 6.41 2.28 -7.18
C GLY A 88 6.14 3.04 -5.89
N HIS A 89 5.14 2.67 -5.10
CA HIS A 89 4.97 3.21 -3.75
C HIS A 89 6.20 2.81 -2.89
N THR A 90 6.50 1.51 -2.86
CA THR A 90 7.82 0.98 -2.49
C THR A 90 8.36 0.13 -3.64
N SER A 91 9.64 -0.21 -3.60
CA SER A 91 10.26 -1.06 -4.64
C SER A 91 9.69 -2.48 -4.67
N GLY A 92 9.17 -2.96 -3.56
CA GLY A 92 8.57 -4.29 -3.41
C GLY A 92 7.05 -4.28 -3.24
N HIS A 93 6.39 -3.13 -3.44
CA HIS A 93 4.94 -3.04 -3.29
C HIS A 93 4.24 -4.09 -4.14
N CYS A 94 3.24 -4.74 -3.54
CA CYS A 94 2.49 -5.81 -4.15
C CYS A 94 1.02 -5.72 -3.73
N SER A 95 0.12 -5.81 -4.69
CA SER A 95 -1.29 -6.01 -4.47
C SER A 95 -1.60 -7.51 -4.44
N TYR A 96 -2.74 -7.90 -3.89
CA TYR A 96 -3.12 -9.30 -3.78
C TYR A 96 -4.56 -9.50 -4.20
N VAL A 97 -4.81 -10.52 -5.02
CA VAL A 97 -6.16 -11.04 -5.25
C VAL A 97 -6.39 -12.16 -4.25
N VAL A 98 -7.44 -12.03 -3.45
CA VAL A 98 -7.88 -13.03 -2.47
C VAL A 98 -9.35 -13.33 -2.80
N ASP A 99 -9.64 -14.55 -3.17
CA ASP A 99 -10.94 -14.96 -3.71
C ASP A 99 -11.35 -14.06 -4.90
N HIS A 100 -12.33 -13.19 -4.71
CA HIS A 100 -12.83 -12.26 -5.73
C HIS A 100 -12.57 -10.78 -5.36
N VAL A 101 -11.62 -10.52 -4.45
CA VAL A 101 -11.32 -9.19 -3.95
C VAL A 101 -9.88 -8.84 -4.28
N LEU A 102 -9.68 -7.66 -4.85
CA LEU A 102 -8.36 -7.08 -5.01
C LEU A 102 -8.01 -6.22 -3.78
N VAL A 103 -7.02 -6.63 -3.01
CA VAL A 103 -6.40 -5.82 -1.96
C VAL A 103 -5.28 -5.02 -2.61
N ALA A 104 -5.55 -3.77 -2.96
CA ALA A 104 -4.66 -2.96 -3.79
C ALA A 104 -3.50 -2.35 -2.99
N GLY A 105 -3.64 -2.20 -1.66
CA GLY A 105 -2.70 -1.39 -0.89
C GLY A 105 -2.64 0.04 -1.45
N ASP A 106 -1.46 0.63 -1.43
CA ASP A 106 -1.24 2.00 -1.87
C ASP A 106 -0.99 2.15 -3.39
N ALA A 107 -1.19 1.08 -4.17
CA ALA A 107 -1.21 1.19 -5.62
C ALA A 107 -2.41 1.99 -6.12
N VAL A 108 -3.58 1.78 -5.52
CA VAL A 108 -4.81 2.57 -5.74
C VAL A 108 -5.39 2.95 -4.41
N ILE A 109 -5.70 4.22 -4.24
CA ILE A 109 -6.47 4.75 -3.13
C ILE A 109 -7.79 5.33 -3.62
N THR A 110 -8.78 5.44 -2.75
CA THR A 110 -10.09 6.06 -3.07
C THR A 110 -10.34 7.32 -2.27
N GLY A 111 -9.48 7.61 -1.30
CA GLY A 111 -9.50 8.83 -0.50
C GLY A 111 -8.27 8.92 0.37
N HIS A 112 -7.79 10.13 0.58
CA HIS A 112 -6.67 10.41 1.47
C HIS A 112 -6.81 11.84 2.00
N PRO A 113 -6.49 12.13 3.27
CA PRO A 113 -6.65 13.49 3.83
C PRO A 113 -5.92 14.59 3.06
N LEU A 114 -4.90 14.22 2.30
CA LEU A 114 -4.12 15.15 1.48
C LEU A 114 -4.42 15.05 -0.02
N ALA A 115 -5.38 14.22 -0.43
CA ALA A 115 -5.86 14.14 -1.80
C ALA A 115 -6.84 15.29 -2.11
N THR A 116 -6.96 15.66 -3.36
CA THR A 116 -7.81 16.76 -3.82
C THR A 116 -9.24 16.33 -4.14
N HIS A 117 -9.47 15.02 -4.27
CA HIS A 117 -10.77 14.44 -4.58
C HIS A 117 -10.91 13.06 -3.95
N THR A 118 -12.13 12.52 -3.97
CA THR A 118 -12.47 11.15 -3.60
C THR A 118 -12.69 10.30 -4.86
N GLY A 119 -12.57 8.99 -4.71
CA GLY A 119 -12.63 8.02 -5.81
C GLY A 119 -11.25 7.48 -6.19
N PRO A 120 -11.20 6.50 -7.08
CA PRO A 120 -9.95 5.85 -7.48
C PRO A 120 -8.91 6.85 -8.00
N GLN A 121 -7.74 6.82 -7.41
CA GLN A 121 -6.64 7.72 -7.73
C GLN A 121 -5.30 7.12 -7.29
N VAL A 122 -4.22 7.65 -7.81
CA VAL A 122 -2.87 7.36 -7.33
C VAL A 122 -2.60 8.17 -6.08
N LEU A 123 -1.84 7.61 -5.16
CA LEU A 123 -1.36 8.35 -3.98
C LEU A 123 -0.57 9.59 -4.44
N PRO A 124 -0.65 10.74 -3.73
CA PRO A 124 0.15 11.91 -4.08
C PRO A 124 1.63 11.55 -4.25
N SER A 125 2.24 12.02 -5.34
CA SER A 125 3.55 11.56 -5.84
C SER A 125 4.68 11.59 -4.81
N MET A 126 4.63 12.51 -3.85
CA MET A 126 5.62 12.60 -2.79
C MET A 126 5.66 11.40 -1.83
N PHE A 127 4.60 10.60 -1.80
CA PHE A 127 4.53 9.37 -1.01
C PHE A 127 5.04 8.15 -1.78
N ASN A 128 5.24 8.27 -3.09
CA ASN A 128 5.78 7.20 -3.90
C ASN A 128 7.31 7.28 -3.98
N HIS A 129 7.96 6.13 -3.79
CA HIS A 129 9.41 6.02 -4.02
C HIS A 129 9.75 6.28 -5.50
N ASN A 130 8.88 5.81 -6.42
CA ASN A 130 9.00 6.02 -7.85
C ASN A 130 7.59 6.20 -8.47
N ASP A 131 7.13 7.45 -8.56
CA ASP A 131 5.79 7.77 -9.04
C ASP A 131 5.52 7.31 -10.48
N PRO A 132 6.43 7.50 -11.46
CA PRO A 132 6.22 6.96 -12.80
C PRO A 132 6.07 5.43 -12.83
N GLN A 133 6.76 4.71 -11.96
CA GLN A 133 6.62 3.26 -11.84
C GLN A 133 5.30 2.88 -11.19
N ALA A 134 4.86 3.60 -10.14
CA ALA A 134 3.57 3.38 -9.50
C ALA A 134 2.43 3.48 -10.53
N ARG A 135 2.44 4.51 -11.36
CA ARG A 135 1.43 4.71 -12.42
C ARG A 135 1.43 3.57 -13.44
N ARG A 136 2.60 3.16 -13.94
CA ARG A 136 2.70 2.01 -14.87
C ARG A 136 2.23 0.69 -14.25
N SER A 137 2.42 0.53 -12.96
CA SER A 137 2.00 -0.69 -12.25
C SER A 137 0.48 -0.88 -12.22
N LEU A 138 -0.31 0.19 -12.37
CA LEU A 138 -1.78 0.11 -12.38
C LEU A 138 -2.33 -0.73 -13.52
N GLU A 139 -1.65 -0.78 -14.67
CA GLU A 139 -2.07 -1.58 -15.83
C GLU A 139 -2.24 -3.06 -15.45
N ARG A 140 -1.41 -3.55 -14.52
CA ARG A 140 -1.49 -4.93 -14.03
C ARG A 140 -2.77 -5.19 -13.23
N LEU A 141 -3.26 -4.18 -12.50
CA LEU A 141 -4.47 -4.30 -11.71
C LEU A 141 -5.72 -4.41 -12.60
N ALA A 142 -5.71 -3.75 -13.76
CA ALA A 142 -6.83 -3.81 -14.70
C ALA A 142 -7.16 -5.24 -15.15
N THR A 143 -6.19 -6.16 -15.08
CA THR A 143 -6.35 -7.57 -15.45
C THR A 143 -6.75 -8.48 -14.29
N ALA A 144 -6.98 -7.95 -13.09
CA ALA A 144 -7.25 -8.74 -11.88
C ALA A 144 -8.57 -9.55 -11.94
N GLY A 145 -9.49 -9.21 -12.86
CA GLY A 145 -10.72 -9.97 -13.09
C GLY A 145 -11.72 -9.93 -11.93
N THR A 146 -11.58 -8.95 -11.01
CA THR A 146 -12.47 -8.80 -9.85
C THR A 146 -13.29 -7.51 -9.96
N ALA A 147 -14.33 -7.40 -9.13
CA ALA A 147 -15.20 -6.23 -9.08
C ALA A 147 -15.21 -5.54 -7.69
N THR A 148 -14.36 -5.98 -6.78
CA THR A 148 -14.20 -5.37 -5.46
C THR A 148 -12.75 -5.04 -5.24
N LEU A 149 -12.46 -3.77 -4.90
CA LEU A 149 -11.13 -3.29 -4.57
C LEU A 149 -11.11 -2.74 -3.15
N ILE A 150 -10.21 -3.25 -2.32
CA ILE A 150 -9.87 -2.72 -1.01
C ILE A 150 -8.61 -1.88 -1.17
N PRO A 151 -8.71 -0.53 -1.09
CA PRO A 151 -7.57 0.35 -1.22
C PRO A 151 -6.75 0.43 0.06
N GLY A 152 -5.55 0.99 -0.01
CA GLY A 152 -4.75 1.31 1.18
C GLY A 152 -5.36 2.46 1.99
N HIS A 153 -6.05 3.37 1.32
CA HIS A 153 -6.72 4.54 1.92
C HIS A 153 -8.05 4.82 1.23
N GLY A 154 -9.07 5.19 2.02
CA GLY A 154 -10.41 5.52 1.55
C GLY A 154 -11.37 4.33 1.56
N ASP A 155 -12.51 4.49 0.90
CA ASP A 155 -13.60 3.52 0.90
C ASP A 155 -13.36 2.39 -0.11
N VAL A 156 -13.99 1.25 0.13
CA VAL A 156 -14.01 0.12 -0.82
C VAL A 156 -14.63 0.58 -2.13
N TRP A 157 -13.99 0.23 -3.24
CA TRP A 157 -14.55 0.40 -4.58
C TRP A 157 -15.29 -0.85 -5.00
N ILE A 158 -16.52 -0.66 -5.50
CA ILE A 158 -17.34 -1.71 -6.08
C ILE A 158 -17.58 -1.37 -7.57
N GLY A 159 -17.11 -2.24 -8.43
CA GLY A 159 -17.19 -2.09 -9.89
C GLY A 159 -15.96 -2.67 -10.59
N PRO A 160 -15.96 -2.74 -11.92
CA PRO A 160 -14.83 -3.29 -12.67
C PRO A 160 -13.52 -2.61 -12.30
N ILE A 161 -12.48 -3.38 -11.99
CA ILE A 161 -11.19 -2.82 -11.58
C ILE A 161 -10.55 -2.00 -12.72
N ALA A 162 -10.81 -2.37 -13.97
CA ALA A 162 -10.38 -1.58 -15.12
C ALA A 162 -10.94 -0.15 -15.10
N ASP A 163 -12.15 0.05 -14.57
CA ASP A 163 -12.76 1.36 -14.43
C ASP A 163 -12.08 2.18 -13.32
N ALA A 164 -11.78 1.53 -12.19
CA ALA A 164 -11.01 2.15 -11.12
C ALA A 164 -9.62 2.59 -11.62
N VAL A 165 -8.94 1.73 -12.38
CA VAL A 165 -7.63 2.05 -12.98
C VAL A 165 -7.74 3.22 -13.96
N ARG A 166 -8.75 3.23 -14.84
CA ARG A 166 -8.96 4.36 -15.76
C ARG A 166 -9.17 5.68 -15.01
N GLN A 167 -9.99 5.68 -13.95
CA GLN A 167 -10.18 6.87 -13.12
C GLN A 167 -8.90 7.32 -12.44
N ALA A 168 -8.11 6.37 -11.92
CA ALA A 168 -6.87 6.68 -11.22
C ALA A 168 -5.76 7.22 -12.14
N THR A 169 -5.87 7.01 -13.45
CA THR A 169 -4.89 7.44 -14.46
C THR A 169 -5.32 8.65 -15.29
N ALA A 170 -6.57 9.09 -15.15
CA ALA A 170 -7.09 10.29 -15.81
C ALA A 170 -6.54 11.56 -15.16
#